data_cf4677258a71dbb01e0fe3f7cdefe11b
#
_entry.id   cf4677258a71dbb01e0fe3f7cdefe11b
#
_cell.length_a   1.000
_cell.length_b   1.000
_cell.length_c   1.000
_cell.angle_alpha   90.00
_cell.angle_beta   90.00
_cell.angle_gamma   90.00
#
_symmetry.space_group_name_H-M   'P 1'
#
loop_
_entity.id
_entity.type
_entity.pdbx_description
1 polymer ?
#
loop_
_entity_poly.entity_id
_entity_poly.type
_entity_poly.pdbx_seq_one_letter_code
_entity_poly.pdbx_strand_id
1 'polypeptide(L)'
;FNVDNTGSTPVLKDAQGNVVQADANFLKYYAGSFTQLFAEAYDDNFTSAQHDSISKWDAYCVIKVEDKKGKTQELKLHIKGVDAKTKSRYDDQGNELTYDTDKYFGFINNDKNMVYVQNYNFGRVIKKLSDFKAVK
;
A
#
# COMPACT_ATOMS: atom_id res chain seq x y z
N PHE A 1 10.38 5.43 3.93
CA PHE A 1 10.12 6.73 4.57
C PHE A 1 9.13 6.58 5.73
N ASN A 2 9.07 7.60 6.57
CA ASN A 2 8.14 7.71 7.68
C ASN A 2 7.47 9.08 7.67
N VAL A 3 6.19 9.15 8.01
CA VAL A 3 5.47 10.41 8.26
C VAL A 3 5.08 10.45 9.73
N ASP A 4 5.72 11.35 10.45
CA ASP A 4 5.42 11.64 11.85
C ASP A 4 4.33 12.71 11.94
N ASN A 5 3.14 12.30 12.37
CA ASN A 5 1.97 13.17 12.50
C ASN A 5 1.58 13.39 13.98
N THR A 6 2.53 13.30 14.89
CA THR A 6 2.28 13.50 16.33
C THR A 6 2.24 14.97 16.74
N GLY A 7 2.84 15.85 15.96
CA GLY A 7 2.84 17.30 16.17
C GLY A 7 1.70 18.04 15.50
N SER A 8 1.77 19.36 15.51
CA SER A 8 0.77 20.25 14.83
C SER A 8 0.86 20.19 13.30
N THR A 9 2.02 19.81 12.78
CA THR A 9 2.28 19.62 11.35
C THR A 9 2.98 18.31 11.11
N PRO A 10 2.60 17.54 10.08
CA PRO A 10 3.31 16.30 9.74
C PRO A 10 4.75 16.56 9.32
N VAL A 11 5.64 15.66 9.68
CA VAL A 11 7.07 15.70 9.30
C VAL A 11 7.42 14.44 8.52
N LEU A 12 7.98 14.63 7.33
CA LEU A 12 8.49 13.53 6.49
C LEU A 12 9.94 13.22 6.86
N LYS A 13 10.25 11.94 7.03
CA LYS A 13 11.61 11.44 7.30
C LYS A 13 11.98 10.35 6.28
N ASP A 14 13.25 10.32 5.89
CA ASP A 14 13.79 9.22 5.07
C ASP A 14 13.99 7.94 5.90
N ALA A 15 14.54 6.90 5.27
CA ALA A 15 14.81 5.62 5.93
C ALA A 15 15.89 5.73 7.03
N GLN A 16 16.73 6.75 7.00
CA GLN A 16 17.77 7.04 7.98
C GLN A 16 17.28 7.97 9.12
N GLY A 17 16.01 8.42 9.03
CA GLY A 17 15.40 9.31 10.02
C GLY A 17 15.67 10.80 9.80
N ASN A 18 16.33 11.18 8.70
CA ASN A 18 16.56 12.59 8.37
C ASN A 18 15.27 13.25 7.88
N VAL A 19 15.03 14.48 8.29
CA VAL A 19 13.90 15.28 7.83
C VAL A 19 14.07 15.60 6.35
N VAL A 20 13.02 15.30 5.57
CA VAL A 20 12.97 15.58 4.12
C VAL A 20 11.99 16.70 3.88
N GLN A 21 12.40 17.69 3.10
CA GLN A 21 11.52 18.77 2.69
C GLN A 21 10.46 18.24 1.72
N ALA A 22 9.20 18.52 2.02
CA ALA A 22 8.05 18.09 1.25
C ALA A 22 7.07 19.26 1.04
N ASP A 23 6.17 19.11 0.06
CA ASP A 23 5.01 19.99 -0.03
C ASP A 23 4.13 19.80 1.20
N ALA A 24 3.93 20.87 1.98
CA ALA A 24 3.23 20.82 3.25
C ALA A 24 1.75 20.43 3.12
N ASN A 25 1.09 20.87 2.04
CA ASN A 25 -0.31 20.56 1.79
C ASN A 25 -0.48 19.11 1.37
N PHE A 26 0.41 18.62 0.51
CA PHE A 26 0.42 17.22 0.08
C PHE A 26 0.70 16.29 1.26
N LEU A 27 1.67 16.62 2.12
CA LEU A 27 2.01 15.82 3.29
C LEU A 27 0.85 15.76 4.30
N LYS A 28 0.17 16.88 4.52
CA LYS A 28 -1.01 16.94 5.38
C LYS A 28 -2.17 16.13 4.81
N TYR A 29 -2.40 16.21 3.50
CA TYR A 29 -3.38 15.38 2.81
C TYR A 29 -3.06 13.89 2.94
N TYR A 30 -1.80 13.51 2.71
CA TYR A 30 -1.35 12.12 2.85
C TYR A 30 -1.57 11.60 4.26
N ALA A 31 -1.15 12.34 5.29
CA ALA A 31 -1.34 11.96 6.68
C ALA A 31 -2.83 11.74 7.04
N GLY A 32 -3.73 12.51 6.44
CA GLY A 32 -5.19 12.37 6.60
C GLY A 32 -5.81 11.23 5.78
N SER A 33 -5.06 10.63 4.85
CA SER A 33 -5.59 9.63 3.91
C SER A 33 -5.74 8.23 4.50
N PHE A 34 -5.29 8.00 5.73
CA PHE A 34 -5.30 6.67 6.39
C PHE A 34 -6.62 6.34 7.08
N THR A 35 -7.68 7.05 6.76
CA THR A 35 -9.02 6.78 7.26
C THR A 35 -9.82 5.94 6.26
N GLN A 36 -10.68 5.04 6.75
CA GLN A 36 -11.58 4.22 5.92
C GLN A 36 -10.85 3.40 4.83
N LEU A 37 -9.74 2.78 5.21
CA LEU A 37 -9.01 1.84 4.37
C LEU A 37 -9.44 0.41 4.72
N PHE A 38 -10.13 -0.25 3.79
CA PHE A 38 -10.64 -1.61 3.97
C PHE A 38 -10.17 -2.50 2.83
N ALA A 39 -9.77 -3.73 3.15
CA ALA A 39 -9.59 -4.77 2.16
C ALA A 39 -10.93 -5.09 1.48
N GLU A 40 -10.89 -5.52 0.22
CA GLU A 40 -12.10 -5.88 -0.53
C GLU A 40 -12.76 -7.14 0.06
N ALA A 41 -11.98 -8.20 0.20
CA ALA A 41 -12.44 -9.50 0.70
C ALA A 41 -11.26 -10.38 1.09
N TYR A 42 -11.51 -11.40 1.89
CA TYR A 42 -10.60 -12.54 2.01
C TYR A 42 -10.60 -13.34 0.71
N ASP A 43 -9.44 -13.90 0.38
CA ASP A 43 -9.34 -14.81 -0.74
C ASP A 43 -9.91 -16.18 -0.37
N ASP A 44 -10.73 -16.73 -1.27
CA ASP A 44 -11.31 -18.07 -1.18
C ASP A 44 -10.92 -18.97 -2.36
N ASN A 45 -10.08 -18.47 -3.28
CA ASN A 45 -9.68 -19.19 -4.50
C ASN A 45 -8.38 -19.98 -4.35
N PHE A 46 -7.48 -19.54 -3.45
CA PHE A 46 -6.19 -20.16 -3.22
C PHE A 46 -6.20 -21.00 -1.94
N THR A 47 -5.39 -22.04 -1.93
CA THR A 47 -5.18 -22.89 -0.75
C THR A 47 -4.36 -22.18 0.31
N SER A 48 -4.40 -22.67 1.56
CA SER A 48 -3.56 -22.15 2.65
C SER A 48 -2.05 -22.26 2.33
N ALA A 49 -1.63 -23.31 1.63
CA ALA A 49 -0.26 -23.45 1.18
C ALA A 49 0.14 -22.40 0.14
N GLN A 50 -0.78 -22.03 -0.74
CA GLN A 50 -0.56 -20.94 -1.71
C GLN A 50 -0.52 -19.58 -1.01
N HIS A 51 -1.37 -19.31 -0.03
CA HIS A 51 -1.29 -18.11 0.80
C HIS A 51 0.07 -18.00 1.49
N ASP A 52 0.55 -19.09 2.10
CA ASP A 52 1.86 -19.13 2.74
C ASP A 52 2.99 -18.85 1.74
N SER A 53 2.92 -19.42 0.55
CA SER A 53 3.90 -19.17 -0.52
C SER A 53 3.91 -17.71 -0.95
N ILE A 54 2.74 -17.10 -1.20
CA ILE A 54 2.63 -15.70 -1.62
C ILE A 54 3.12 -14.76 -0.53
N SER A 55 2.87 -15.07 0.74
CA SER A 55 3.33 -14.26 1.88
C SER A 55 4.85 -14.13 1.98
N LYS A 56 5.58 -15.05 1.35
CA LYS A 56 7.05 -15.09 1.31
C LYS A 56 7.65 -14.38 0.09
N TRP A 57 6.83 -13.93 -0.85
CA TRP A 57 7.31 -13.13 -1.97
C TRP A 57 7.86 -11.80 -1.48
N ASP A 58 8.68 -11.15 -2.30
CA ASP A 58 9.08 -9.77 -2.03
C ASP A 58 7.86 -8.87 -1.98
N ALA A 59 7.75 -8.08 -0.92
CA ALA A 59 6.66 -7.15 -0.79
C ALA A 59 6.83 -5.99 -1.78
N TYR A 60 5.77 -5.70 -2.53
CA TYR A 60 5.71 -4.49 -3.36
C TYR A 60 5.66 -3.22 -2.50
N CYS A 61 4.89 -3.27 -1.42
CA CYS A 61 4.74 -2.18 -0.48
C CYS A 61 4.44 -2.73 0.92
N VAL A 62 5.02 -2.11 1.94
CA VAL A 62 4.68 -2.36 3.34
C VAL A 62 4.19 -1.05 3.95
N ILE A 63 2.96 -1.06 4.45
CA ILE A 63 2.35 0.09 5.12
C ILE A 63 2.21 -0.26 6.58
N LYS A 64 2.82 0.54 7.46
CA LYS A 64 2.70 0.41 8.90
C LYS A 64 2.14 1.71 9.49
N VAL A 65 1.09 1.58 10.28
CA VAL A 65 0.45 2.70 10.97
C VAL A 65 0.52 2.47 12.47
N GLU A 66 0.96 3.48 13.21
CA GLU A 66 0.93 3.50 14.66
C GLU A 66 -0.04 4.59 15.13
N ASP A 67 -0.98 4.25 16.00
CA ASP A 67 -1.90 5.21 16.58
C ASP A 67 -1.30 5.93 17.81
N LYS A 68 -2.00 6.92 18.34
CA LYS A 68 -1.56 7.71 19.51
C LYS A 68 -1.39 6.88 20.78
N LYS A 69 -1.94 5.67 20.82
CA LYS A 69 -1.82 4.73 21.96
C LYS A 69 -0.68 3.72 21.77
N GLY A 70 0.06 3.84 20.66
CA GLY A 70 1.16 2.93 20.32
C GLY A 70 0.70 1.62 19.67
N LYS A 71 -0.59 1.46 19.37
CA LYS A 71 -1.08 0.29 18.63
C LYS A 71 -0.66 0.39 17.18
N THR A 72 -0.02 -0.67 16.67
CA THR A 72 0.44 -0.76 15.29
C THR A 72 -0.45 -1.66 14.46
N GLN A 73 -0.61 -1.30 13.19
CA GLN A 73 -1.18 -2.17 12.15
C GLN A 73 -0.23 -2.18 10.96
N GLU A 74 -0.07 -3.33 10.33
CA GLU A 74 0.79 -3.53 9.19
C GLU A 74 0.02 -4.20 8.06
N LEU A 75 0.17 -3.68 6.84
CA LEU A 75 -0.30 -4.29 5.61
C LEU A 75 0.89 -4.53 4.69
N LYS A 76 1.10 -5.78 4.30
CA LYS A 76 2.04 -6.16 3.24
C LYS A 76 1.28 -6.40 1.95
N LEU A 77 1.69 -5.73 0.89
CA LEU A 77 1.11 -5.86 -0.46
C LEU A 77 2.08 -6.58 -1.38
N HIS A 78 1.55 -7.52 -2.14
CA HIS A 78 2.26 -8.24 -3.18
C HIS A 78 1.58 -8.04 -4.53
N ILE A 79 2.36 -7.98 -5.60
CA ILE A 79 1.84 -7.87 -6.96
C ILE A 79 1.02 -9.12 -7.29
N LYS A 80 -0.18 -8.89 -7.79
CA LYS A 80 -1.05 -9.93 -8.33
C LYS A 80 -0.88 -9.99 -9.85
N GLY A 81 -0.68 -11.19 -10.38
CA GLY A 81 -0.67 -11.40 -11.84
C GLY A 81 -2.06 -11.23 -12.45
N VAL A 82 -2.10 -11.06 -13.76
CA VAL A 82 -3.34 -11.07 -14.53
C VAL A 82 -3.94 -12.47 -14.52
N ASP A 83 -5.26 -12.56 -14.32
CA ASP A 83 -6.03 -13.78 -14.37
C ASP A 83 -7.37 -13.58 -15.12
N ALA A 84 -8.21 -14.61 -15.15
CA ALA A 84 -9.49 -14.57 -15.86
C ALA A 84 -10.47 -13.52 -15.29
N LYS A 85 -10.30 -13.09 -14.03
CA LYS A 85 -11.16 -12.11 -13.36
C LYS A 85 -10.58 -10.69 -13.43
N THR A 86 -9.40 -10.51 -13.99
CA THR A 86 -8.76 -9.20 -14.12
C THR A 86 -9.55 -8.33 -15.08
N LYS A 87 -9.93 -7.12 -14.65
CA LYS A 87 -10.73 -6.19 -15.47
C LYS A 87 -9.90 -5.52 -16.55
N SER A 88 -8.75 -4.95 -16.17
CA SER A 88 -7.86 -4.23 -17.09
C SER A 88 -6.70 -5.14 -17.50
N ARG A 89 -6.81 -5.74 -18.69
CA ARG A 89 -5.81 -6.68 -19.22
C ARG A 89 -4.81 -6.05 -20.18
N TYR A 90 -5.07 -4.82 -20.61
CA TYR A 90 -4.25 -4.08 -21.58
C TYR A 90 -3.98 -2.67 -21.05
N ASP A 91 -2.81 -2.13 -21.39
CA ASP A 91 -2.48 -0.73 -21.15
C ASP A 91 -3.17 0.21 -22.18
N ASP A 92 -2.98 1.52 -22.02
CA ASP A 92 -3.56 2.53 -22.91
C ASP A 92 -3.01 2.45 -24.35
N GLN A 93 -1.91 1.75 -24.57
CA GLN A 93 -1.32 1.51 -25.88
C GLN A 93 -1.73 0.16 -26.49
N GLY A 94 -2.54 -0.61 -25.79
CA GLY A 94 -3.02 -1.93 -26.24
C GLY A 94 -2.05 -3.08 -25.97
N ASN A 95 -0.99 -2.89 -25.17
CA ASN A 95 -0.09 -3.96 -24.78
C ASN A 95 -0.69 -4.78 -23.62
N GLU A 96 -0.51 -6.08 -23.67
CA GLU A 96 -1.00 -6.97 -22.61
C GLU A 96 -0.23 -6.75 -21.29
N LEU A 97 -0.99 -6.55 -20.22
CA LEU A 97 -0.43 -6.39 -18.88
C LEU A 97 -0.01 -7.74 -18.28
N THR A 98 1.10 -7.77 -17.57
CA THR A 98 1.60 -8.96 -16.87
C THR A 98 1.11 -9.01 -15.41
N TYR A 99 0.59 -7.91 -14.89
CA TYR A 99 0.09 -7.79 -13.52
C TYR A 99 -1.23 -7.03 -13.48
N ASP A 100 -2.01 -7.31 -12.44
CA ASP A 100 -3.29 -6.66 -12.20
C ASP A 100 -3.05 -5.24 -11.67
N THR A 101 -3.54 -4.23 -12.37
CA THR A 101 -3.41 -2.82 -11.97
C THR A 101 -4.46 -2.38 -10.96
N ASP A 102 -5.52 -3.18 -10.80
CA ASP A 102 -6.65 -2.84 -9.93
C ASP A 102 -6.54 -3.46 -8.53
N LYS A 103 -5.81 -4.57 -8.40
CA LYS A 103 -5.75 -5.36 -7.17
C LYS A 103 -4.36 -5.83 -6.81
N TYR A 104 -4.14 -5.95 -5.49
CA TYR A 104 -2.97 -6.58 -4.88
C TYR A 104 -3.40 -7.76 -4.01
N PHE A 105 -2.48 -8.70 -3.79
CA PHE A 105 -2.57 -9.60 -2.66
C PHE A 105 -2.10 -8.89 -1.40
N GLY A 106 -2.81 -9.04 -0.30
CA GLY A 106 -2.49 -8.38 0.96
C GLY A 106 -2.49 -9.34 2.15
N PHE A 107 -1.62 -9.05 3.13
CA PHE A 107 -1.59 -9.72 4.42
C PHE A 107 -1.61 -8.67 5.53
N ILE A 108 -2.63 -8.74 6.39
CA ILE A 108 -2.85 -7.78 7.47
C ILE A 108 -2.27 -8.35 8.76
N ASN A 109 -1.37 -7.62 9.42
CA ASN A 109 -0.77 -7.97 10.71
C ASN A 109 -0.17 -9.39 10.73
N ASN A 110 0.48 -9.79 9.62
CA ASN A 110 1.01 -11.14 9.42
C ASN A 110 -0.05 -12.27 9.56
N ASP A 111 -1.33 -11.95 9.33
CA ASP A 111 -2.36 -12.98 9.21
C ASP A 111 -1.97 -13.94 8.07
N LYS A 112 -2.20 -15.22 8.28
CA LYS A 112 -1.94 -16.26 7.27
C LYS A 112 -2.98 -16.29 6.15
N ASN A 113 -4.13 -15.64 6.35
CA ASN A 113 -5.19 -15.55 5.36
C ASN A 113 -4.96 -14.32 4.47
N MET A 114 -4.89 -14.56 3.18
CA MET A 114 -4.70 -13.52 2.18
C MET A 114 -5.99 -12.75 1.92
N VAL A 115 -5.87 -11.45 1.70
CA VAL A 115 -6.97 -10.57 1.29
C VAL A 115 -6.68 -9.96 -0.06
N TYR A 116 -7.72 -9.52 -0.75
CA TYR A 116 -7.60 -8.63 -1.92
C TYR A 116 -7.66 -7.17 -1.49
N VAL A 117 -6.75 -6.37 -2.02
CA VAL A 117 -6.65 -4.95 -1.75
C VAL A 117 -6.78 -4.20 -3.07
N GLN A 118 -7.78 -3.31 -3.16
CA GLN A 118 -8.03 -2.54 -4.36
C GLN A 118 -7.13 -1.30 -4.44
N ASN A 119 -6.51 -1.09 -5.59
CA ASN A 119 -5.73 0.12 -5.86
C ASN A 119 -6.60 1.39 -5.78
N TYR A 120 -7.86 1.32 -6.19
CA TYR A 120 -8.82 2.42 -6.05
C TYR A 120 -8.88 2.98 -4.62
N ASN A 121 -8.85 2.12 -3.62
CA ASN A 121 -8.93 2.52 -2.21
C ASN A 121 -7.55 2.84 -1.60
N PHE A 122 -6.55 2.02 -1.89
CA PHE A 122 -5.22 2.11 -1.27
C PHE A 122 -4.20 2.93 -2.07
N GLY A 123 -4.44 3.24 -3.33
CA GLY A 123 -3.49 3.99 -4.18
C GLY A 123 -3.12 5.36 -3.61
N ARG A 124 -4.02 5.97 -2.85
CA ARG A 124 -3.77 7.25 -2.16
C ARG A 124 -2.70 7.17 -1.06
N VAL A 125 -2.47 5.98 -0.49
CA VAL A 125 -1.47 5.75 0.57
C VAL A 125 -0.24 4.98 0.08
N ILE A 126 -0.30 4.37 -1.10
CA ILE A 126 0.85 3.71 -1.73
C ILE A 126 1.68 4.78 -2.43
N LYS A 127 2.72 5.29 -1.75
CA LYS A 127 3.57 6.39 -2.21
C LYS A 127 5.05 6.02 -2.09
N LYS A 128 5.86 6.69 -2.90
CA LYS A 128 7.31 6.70 -2.80
C LYS A 128 7.77 8.00 -2.17
N LEU A 129 8.96 8.03 -1.61
CA LEU A 129 9.54 9.25 -1.04
C LEU A 129 9.60 10.39 -2.05
N SER A 130 9.84 10.08 -3.33
CA SER A 130 9.86 11.05 -4.44
C SER A 130 8.53 11.77 -4.66
N ASP A 131 7.41 11.13 -4.31
CA ASP A 131 6.07 11.70 -4.55
C ASP A 131 5.77 12.90 -3.64
N PHE A 132 6.53 13.06 -2.55
CA PHE A 132 6.40 14.16 -1.59
C PHE A 132 7.25 15.38 -1.94
N LYS A 133 8.14 15.29 -2.90
CA LYS A 133 8.97 16.42 -3.29
C LYS A 133 8.11 17.47 -3.98
N ALA A 134 8.27 18.73 -3.56
CA ALA A 134 7.62 19.84 -4.25
C ALA A 134 7.99 19.82 -5.74
N VAL A 135 6.99 19.89 -6.58
CA VAL A 135 7.22 20.15 -8.02
C VAL A 135 7.74 21.58 -8.13
N LYS A 136 8.96 21.71 -8.63
CA LYS A 136 9.57 23.02 -8.86
C LYS A 136 8.92 23.70 -10.08
#